data_fa9b2d7cf046387a6b60df6e556e1a07
#
_entry.id   fa9b2d7cf046387a6b60df6e556e1a07
#
_cell.length_a   1.000
_cell.length_b   1.000
_cell.length_c   1.000
_cell.angle_alpha   90.00
_cell.angle_beta   90.00
_cell.angle_gamma   90.00
#
_symmetry.space_group_name_H-M   'P 1'
#
loop_
_entity.id
_entity.type
_entity.pdbx_description
1 polymer ?
#
loop_
_entity_poly.entity_id
_entity_poly.type
_entity_poly.pdbx_seq_one_letter_code
_entity_poly.pdbx_strand_id
1 'polypeptide(L)'
;MVNGKVTLSSASQTAAGQVLVVNGKLMITPDAAEVLQKYACILVNGMIYCPQCLSAVVSARCILNGKLAVYPDDAVLLPGSSIKLDNTFLLRAQSRLYWNEHRFLAVDPRLDTAALAAKGCSFSAPKAILCASLAPVLAPLFPDSTELIIVPDGTAVVEDDLELTASSLRRYGTRLYVLGDAVIPAESADLLAPIEFLHVTGEVELPDALEAAFFAIPELECGKVVHEDALPKLTRAKAKDEEPDPDTVTLSGIQLTL
;
A
#
# COMPACT_ATOMS: atom_id res chain seq x y z
N MET A 1 -16.71 -5.24 21.72
CA MET A 1 -15.54 -5.57 20.86
C MET A 1 -16.03 -5.69 19.43
N VAL A 2 -15.31 -5.11 18.48
CA VAL A 2 -15.63 -5.15 17.05
C VAL A 2 -14.41 -5.60 16.28
N ASN A 3 -14.59 -6.55 15.35
CA ASN A 3 -13.55 -7.00 14.44
C ASN A 3 -13.77 -6.39 13.05
N GLY A 4 -12.70 -5.93 12.40
CA GLY A 4 -12.75 -5.35 11.07
C GLY A 4 -12.72 -3.81 11.08
N LYS A 5 -13.60 -3.17 10.30
CA LYS A 5 -13.62 -1.71 10.11
C LYS A 5 -14.74 -1.07 10.92
N VAL A 6 -14.38 -0.05 11.71
CA VAL A 6 -15.33 0.81 12.45
C VAL A 6 -15.15 2.25 11.98
N THR A 7 -16.25 2.98 11.81
CA THR A 7 -16.22 4.42 11.56
C THR A 7 -16.92 5.15 12.70
N LEU A 8 -16.25 6.13 13.31
CA LEU A 8 -16.82 7.05 14.27
C LEU A 8 -17.06 8.41 13.60
N SER A 9 -18.30 8.85 13.68
CA SER A 9 -18.77 10.16 13.19
C SER A 9 -19.76 10.74 14.17
N SER A 10 -20.23 11.97 13.95
CA SER A 10 -21.29 12.59 14.73
C SER A 10 -22.57 11.74 14.81
N ALA A 11 -22.85 10.94 13.78
CA ALA A 11 -23.99 10.03 13.72
C ALA A 11 -23.82 8.74 14.55
N SER A 12 -22.63 8.46 15.08
CA SER A 12 -22.36 7.24 15.84
C SER A 12 -23.03 7.32 17.22
N GLN A 13 -23.85 6.32 17.53
CA GLN A 13 -24.55 6.25 18.80
C GLN A 13 -23.70 5.52 19.84
N THR A 14 -23.45 6.16 20.96
CA THR A 14 -22.74 5.57 22.11
C THR A 14 -23.26 6.17 23.42
N ALA A 15 -23.33 5.36 24.45
CA ALA A 15 -23.60 5.84 25.81
C ALA A 15 -22.31 6.37 26.45
N ALA A 16 -22.44 7.30 27.41
CA ALA A 16 -21.28 7.80 28.15
C ALA A 16 -20.62 6.69 28.99
N GLY A 17 -19.28 6.72 29.06
CA GLY A 17 -18.50 5.79 29.87
C GLY A 17 -18.26 4.41 29.24
N GLN A 18 -18.64 4.20 27.97
CA GLN A 18 -18.36 2.93 27.29
C GLN A 18 -16.89 2.76 26.92
N VAL A 19 -16.46 1.50 26.84
CA VAL A 19 -15.16 1.11 26.31
C VAL A 19 -15.37 0.52 24.91
N LEU A 20 -14.64 1.05 23.91
CA LEU A 20 -14.63 0.52 22.55
C LEU A 20 -13.35 -0.28 22.33
N VAL A 21 -13.46 -1.52 21.90
CA VAL A 21 -12.35 -2.36 21.48
C VAL A 21 -12.49 -2.68 19.99
N VAL A 22 -11.49 -2.30 19.19
CA VAL A 22 -11.45 -2.52 17.74
C VAL A 22 -10.23 -3.38 17.40
N ASN A 23 -10.46 -4.54 16.78
CA ASN A 23 -9.42 -5.34 16.16
C ASN A 23 -9.51 -5.12 14.63
N GLY A 24 -8.66 -4.24 14.11
CA GLY A 24 -8.68 -3.89 12.70
C GLY A 24 -8.48 -2.39 12.43
N LYS A 25 -9.44 -1.75 11.76
CA LYS A 25 -9.32 -0.33 11.33
C LYS A 25 -10.39 0.53 11.99
N LEU A 26 -9.97 1.56 12.72
CA LEU A 26 -10.82 2.62 13.24
C LEU A 26 -10.66 3.86 12.35
N MET A 27 -11.76 4.30 11.75
CA MET A 27 -11.84 5.55 10.98
C MET A 27 -12.60 6.59 11.80
N ILE A 28 -12.01 7.75 11.99
CA ILE A 28 -12.59 8.85 12.74
C ILE A 28 -12.82 10.01 11.78
N THR A 29 -14.04 10.52 11.72
CA THR A 29 -14.36 11.69 10.87
C THR A 29 -14.18 12.99 11.66
N PRO A 30 -13.99 14.16 11.00
CA PRO A 30 -13.75 15.43 11.69
C PRO A 30 -14.86 15.85 12.64
N ASP A 31 -16.07 15.41 12.41
CA ASP A 31 -17.26 15.70 13.21
C ASP A 31 -17.45 14.76 14.42
N ALA A 32 -16.51 13.84 14.67
CA ALA A 32 -16.62 12.82 15.72
C ALA A 32 -16.20 13.29 17.12
N ALA A 33 -15.83 14.56 17.31
CA ALA A 33 -15.29 15.08 18.57
C ALA A 33 -16.12 14.76 19.81
N GLU A 34 -17.43 15.01 19.75
CA GLU A 34 -18.35 14.74 20.87
C GLU A 34 -18.51 13.25 21.15
N VAL A 35 -18.51 12.43 20.10
CA VAL A 35 -18.65 10.98 20.22
C VAL A 35 -17.40 10.37 20.88
N LEU A 36 -16.20 10.84 20.50
CA LEU A 36 -14.95 10.42 21.14
C LEU A 36 -14.94 10.73 22.65
N GLN A 37 -15.49 11.87 23.05
CA GLN A 37 -15.55 12.27 24.46
C GLN A 37 -16.45 11.38 25.32
N LYS A 38 -17.45 10.71 24.73
CA LYS A 38 -18.35 9.80 25.45
C LYS A 38 -17.67 8.48 25.84
N TYR A 39 -16.63 8.06 25.13
CA TYR A 39 -15.91 6.83 25.48
C TYR A 39 -14.99 7.07 26.69
N ALA A 40 -15.02 6.15 27.65
CA ALA A 40 -14.06 6.11 28.75
C ALA A 40 -12.66 5.73 28.24
N CYS A 41 -12.59 4.79 27.30
CA CYS A 41 -11.36 4.33 26.67
C CYS A 41 -11.69 3.73 25.31
N ILE A 42 -10.77 3.90 24.35
CA ILE A 42 -10.81 3.25 23.05
C ILE A 42 -9.52 2.45 22.89
N LEU A 43 -9.62 1.12 22.77
CA LEU A 43 -8.50 0.23 22.52
C LEU A 43 -8.53 -0.21 21.05
N VAL A 44 -7.46 0.03 20.31
CA VAL A 44 -7.34 -0.37 18.91
C VAL A 44 -6.13 -1.26 18.70
N ASN A 45 -6.37 -2.47 18.24
CA ASN A 45 -5.34 -3.39 17.75
C ASN A 45 -5.36 -3.33 16.22
N GLY A 46 -4.47 -2.53 15.62
CA GLY A 46 -4.40 -2.34 14.17
C GLY A 46 -4.15 -0.89 13.77
N MET A 47 -5.10 -0.23 13.09
CA MET A 47 -4.89 1.09 12.54
C MET A 47 -5.96 2.09 12.93
N ILE A 48 -5.55 3.31 13.25
CA ILE A 48 -6.45 4.47 13.40
C ILE A 48 -6.18 5.45 12.26
N TYR A 49 -7.24 5.82 11.54
CA TYR A 49 -7.26 7.00 10.67
C TYR A 49 -7.93 8.14 11.42
N CYS A 50 -7.17 9.21 11.64
CA CYS A 50 -7.58 10.34 12.46
C CYS A 50 -7.44 11.65 11.68
N PRO A 51 -8.48 12.52 11.66
CA PRO A 51 -8.35 13.86 11.13
C PRO A 51 -7.41 14.69 12.01
N GLN A 52 -6.71 15.64 11.41
CA GLN A 52 -5.67 16.41 12.09
C GLN A 52 -6.21 17.17 13.31
N CYS A 53 -7.42 17.72 13.22
CA CYS A 53 -8.08 18.46 14.33
C CYS A 53 -8.36 17.59 15.56
N LEU A 54 -8.47 16.28 15.42
CA LEU A 54 -8.78 15.35 16.51
C LEU A 54 -7.56 14.56 17.02
N SER A 55 -6.38 14.76 16.45
CA SER A 55 -5.16 14.00 16.79
C SER A 55 -4.81 14.04 18.27
N ALA A 56 -4.91 15.21 18.91
CA ALA A 56 -4.66 15.37 20.34
C ALA A 56 -5.68 14.61 21.20
N VAL A 57 -6.97 14.65 20.83
CA VAL A 57 -8.04 13.93 21.56
C VAL A 57 -7.85 12.42 21.44
N VAL A 58 -7.51 11.94 20.24
CA VAL A 58 -7.26 10.53 19.97
C VAL A 58 -6.04 10.04 20.76
N SER A 59 -4.95 10.80 20.77
CA SER A 59 -3.75 10.46 21.54
C SER A 59 -4.01 10.39 23.05
N ALA A 60 -4.91 11.22 23.58
CA ALA A 60 -5.25 11.24 24.99
C ALA A 60 -6.22 10.12 25.43
N ARG A 61 -7.05 9.58 24.51
CA ARG A 61 -8.13 8.65 24.86
C ARG A 61 -8.00 7.26 24.25
N CYS A 62 -7.14 7.09 23.24
CA CYS A 62 -6.95 5.81 22.58
C CYS A 62 -5.70 5.13 23.08
N ILE A 63 -5.82 3.84 23.36
CA ILE A 63 -4.69 2.92 23.52
C ILE A 63 -4.54 2.20 22.18
N LEU A 64 -3.40 2.42 21.52
CA LEU A 64 -3.16 1.90 20.18
C LEU A 64 -2.01 0.88 20.17
N ASN A 65 -2.34 -0.32 19.75
CA ASN A 65 -1.38 -1.36 19.37
C ASN A 65 -1.35 -1.43 17.83
N GLY A 66 -0.48 -0.60 17.20
CA GLY A 66 -0.41 -0.53 15.76
C GLY A 66 -0.04 0.86 15.23
N LYS A 67 -0.71 1.32 14.19
CA LYS A 67 -0.36 2.54 13.45
C LYS A 67 -1.45 3.62 13.52
N LEU A 68 -1.02 4.87 13.73
CA LEU A 68 -1.86 6.06 13.60
C LEU A 68 -1.53 6.77 12.29
N ALA A 69 -2.55 6.93 11.44
CA ALA A 69 -2.47 7.71 10.22
C ALA A 69 -3.31 9.00 10.39
N VAL A 70 -2.65 10.15 10.36
CA VAL A 70 -3.29 11.46 10.47
C VAL A 70 -3.49 12.03 9.07
N TYR A 71 -4.71 12.46 8.77
CA TYR A 71 -5.08 13.02 7.46
C TYR A 71 -5.66 14.45 7.59
N PRO A 72 -5.59 15.29 6.54
CA PRO A 72 -6.15 16.64 6.54
C PRO A 72 -7.68 16.62 6.78
N ASP A 73 -8.19 17.61 7.53
CA ASP A 73 -9.59 17.62 7.98
C ASP A 73 -10.61 17.74 6.84
N ASP A 74 -10.25 18.40 5.76
CA ASP A 74 -11.06 18.60 4.54
C ASP A 74 -10.89 17.50 3.49
N ALA A 75 -9.99 16.54 3.75
CA ALA A 75 -9.71 15.48 2.81
C ALA A 75 -10.73 14.34 2.82
N VAL A 76 -10.99 13.81 1.65
CA VAL A 76 -11.68 12.53 1.48
C VAL A 76 -10.67 11.40 1.64
N LEU A 77 -10.78 10.64 2.71
CA LEU A 77 -9.94 9.48 2.96
C LEU A 77 -10.25 8.34 1.99
N LEU A 78 -9.28 7.95 1.18
CA LEU A 78 -9.33 6.81 0.29
C LEU A 78 -8.52 5.64 0.87
N PRO A 79 -9.18 4.62 1.41
CA PRO A 79 -8.50 3.49 2.02
C PRO A 79 -7.94 2.54 0.95
N GLY A 80 -6.74 2.01 1.17
CA GLY A 80 -6.08 1.04 0.29
C GLY A 80 -4.57 1.27 0.22
N SER A 81 -3.83 0.26 -0.24
CA SER A 81 -2.38 0.36 -0.44
C SER A 81 -2.01 1.26 -1.62
N SER A 82 -2.86 1.31 -2.63
CA SER A 82 -2.69 2.13 -3.82
C SER A 82 -4.05 2.61 -4.34
N ILE A 83 -4.11 3.84 -4.80
CA ILE A 83 -5.30 4.41 -5.44
C ILE A 83 -4.98 4.68 -6.91
N LYS A 84 -5.71 4.03 -7.81
CA LYS A 84 -5.55 4.23 -9.25
C LYS A 84 -6.34 5.46 -9.69
N LEU A 85 -5.62 6.41 -10.28
CA LEU A 85 -6.21 7.55 -10.98
C LEU A 85 -6.41 7.14 -12.44
N ASP A 86 -7.61 6.72 -12.76
CA ASP A 86 -8.04 6.27 -14.08
C ASP A 86 -9.36 6.95 -14.47
N ASN A 87 -9.87 6.64 -15.65
CA ASN A 87 -11.15 7.19 -16.10
C ASN A 87 -12.34 6.74 -15.22
N THR A 88 -12.22 5.63 -14.48
CA THR A 88 -13.24 5.21 -13.52
C THR A 88 -13.24 6.11 -12.28
N PHE A 89 -12.04 6.48 -11.80
CA PHE A 89 -11.88 7.47 -10.74
C PHE A 89 -12.44 8.83 -11.21
N LEU A 90 -12.08 9.26 -12.43
CA LEU A 90 -12.54 10.52 -13.02
C LEU A 90 -14.07 10.67 -13.03
N LEU A 91 -14.83 9.60 -13.30
CA LEU A 91 -16.30 9.64 -13.26
C LEU A 91 -16.85 10.06 -11.89
N ARG A 92 -16.19 9.71 -10.80
CA ARG A 92 -16.60 9.96 -9.41
C ARG A 92 -15.91 11.15 -8.78
N ALA A 93 -14.85 11.65 -9.37
CA ALA A 93 -14.06 12.74 -8.85
C ALA A 93 -14.89 14.03 -8.73
N GLN A 94 -14.69 14.75 -7.63
CA GLN A 94 -15.31 16.03 -7.31
C GLN A 94 -14.22 17.03 -6.90
N SER A 95 -14.54 18.32 -6.86
CA SER A 95 -13.64 19.37 -6.37
C SER A 95 -13.36 19.17 -4.86
N ARG A 96 -12.40 18.33 -4.55
CA ARG A 96 -12.02 17.96 -3.17
C ARG A 96 -10.55 17.55 -3.11
N LEU A 97 -9.98 17.65 -1.91
CA LEU A 97 -8.72 16.99 -1.58
C LEU A 97 -8.99 15.51 -1.32
N TYR A 98 -8.27 14.63 -2.02
CA TYR A 98 -8.27 13.20 -1.81
C TYR A 98 -6.97 12.78 -1.11
N TRP A 99 -7.08 12.05 -0.03
CA TRP A 99 -5.94 11.61 0.75
C TRP A 99 -5.83 10.07 0.78
N ASN A 100 -4.61 9.58 0.59
CA ASN A 100 -4.28 8.17 0.78
C ASN A 100 -3.02 8.04 1.64
N GLU A 101 -2.98 7.04 2.50
CA GLU A 101 -1.86 6.80 3.41
C GLU A 101 -0.58 6.36 2.70
N HIS A 102 -0.69 5.78 1.51
CA HIS A 102 0.44 5.16 0.83
C HIS A 102 0.76 5.85 -0.50
N ARG A 103 -0.09 5.69 -1.51
CA ARG A 103 0.24 6.18 -2.85
C ARG A 103 -0.93 6.35 -3.79
N PHE A 104 -0.72 7.20 -4.79
CA PHE A 104 -1.55 7.28 -5.99
C PHE A 104 -0.79 6.72 -7.20
N LEU A 105 -1.52 6.08 -8.11
CA LEU A 105 -1.00 5.51 -9.35
C LEU A 105 -1.75 6.11 -10.54
N ALA A 106 -1.06 6.83 -11.43
CA ALA A 106 -1.60 7.35 -12.67
C ALA A 106 -0.70 6.90 -13.83
N VAL A 107 -0.84 5.65 -14.23
CA VAL A 107 0.02 5.00 -15.23
C VAL A 107 -0.72 4.60 -16.51
N ASP A 108 -2.02 4.84 -16.60
CA ASP A 108 -2.78 4.67 -17.84
C ASP A 108 -2.75 5.95 -18.66
N PRO A 109 -2.00 6.01 -19.79
CA PRO A 109 -1.89 7.21 -20.61
C PRO A 109 -3.21 7.66 -21.26
N ARG A 110 -4.28 6.81 -21.18
CA ARG A 110 -5.61 7.16 -21.68
C ARG A 110 -6.44 7.96 -20.68
N LEU A 111 -5.91 8.25 -19.47
CA LEU A 111 -6.58 9.11 -18.50
C LEU A 111 -6.77 10.51 -19.08
N ASP A 112 -8.01 10.99 -19.07
CA ASP A 112 -8.31 12.39 -19.43
C ASP A 112 -7.91 13.33 -18.27
N THR A 113 -6.63 13.72 -18.31
CA THR A 113 -6.05 14.59 -17.27
C THR A 113 -6.62 15.99 -17.31
N ALA A 114 -7.01 16.49 -18.50
CA ALA A 114 -7.61 17.80 -18.63
C ALA A 114 -8.99 17.85 -17.93
N ALA A 115 -9.80 16.81 -18.13
CA ALA A 115 -11.08 16.68 -17.44
C ALA A 115 -10.90 16.51 -15.92
N LEU A 116 -9.85 15.77 -15.48
CA LEU A 116 -9.55 15.61 -14.06
C LEU A 116 -9.12 16.92 -13.40
N ALA A 117 -8.24 17.68 -14.06
CA ALA A 117 -7.81 19.00 -13.59
C ALA A 117 -8.98 20.00 -13.56
N ALA A 118 -9.85 19.98 -14.58
CA ALA A 118 -11.03 20.84 -14.64
C ALA A 118 -12.04 20.58 -13.49
N LYS A 119 -12.03 19.38 -12.90
CA LYS A 119 -12.85 19.10 -11.71
C LYS A 119 -12.34 19.77 -10.43
N GLY A 120 -11.14 20.35 -10.44
CA GLY A 120 -10.55 20.99 -9.26
C GLY A 120 -10.21 20.01 -8.13
N CYS A 121 -9.85 18.77 -8.49
CA CYS A 121 -9.35 17.79 -7.53
C CYS A 121 -7.93 18.15 -7.11
N SER A 122 -7.57 17.79 -5.89
CA SER A 122 -6.18 17.70 -5.42
C SER A 122 -5.97 16.39 -4.69
N PHE A 123 -4.72 15.99 -4.60
CA PHE A 123 -4.35 14.69 -4.03
C PHE A 123 -3.25 14.87 -3.00
N SER A 124 -3.25 14.05 -1.96
CA SER A 124 -2.20 14.05 -0.94
C SER A 124 -1.90 12.61 -0.53
N ALA A 125 -0.67 12.20 -0.70
CA ALA A 125 -0.12 10.94 -0.23
C ALA A 125 1.40 11.07 -0.10
N PRO A 126 2.08 10.15 0.60
CA PRO A 126 3.54 10.11 0.64
C PRO A 126 4.18 9.98 -0.74
N LYS A 127 3.56 9.17 -1.64
CA LYS A 127 4.09 8.89 -2.98
C LYS A 127 3.03 8.98 -4.06
N ALA A 128 3.43 9.37 -5.27
CA ALA A 128 2.63 9.23 -6.47
C ALA A 128 3.48 8.72 -7.64
N ILE A 129 3.00 7.68 -8.33
CA ILE A 129 3.65 7.11 -9.51
C ILE A 129 2.85 7.53 -10.73
N LEU A 130 3.49 8.32 -11.59
CA LEU A 130 2.87 8.94 -12.75
C LEU A 130 3.60 8.51 -14.02
N CYS A 131 2.89 8.16 -15.08
CA CYS A 131 3.56 7.99 -16.37
C CYS A 131 3.96 9.34 -16.97
N ALA A 132 5.01 9.34 -17.77
CA ALA A 132 5.68 10.55 -18.25
C ALA A 132 4.74 11.50 -19.00
N SER A 133 3.82 10.99 -19.81
CA SER A 133 2.84 11.79 -20.54
C SER A 133 1.82 12.51 -19.65
N LEU A 134 1.49 11.97 -18.48
CA LEU A 134 0.49 12.53 -17.55
C LEU A 134 1.11 13.48 -16.52
N ALA A 135 2.39 13.30 -16.22
CA ALA A 135 3.09 14.01 -15.15
C ALA A 135 2.97 15.55 -15.25
N PRO A 136 3.12 16.22 -16.40
CA PRO A 136 3.05 17.68 -16.46
C PRO A 136 1.71 18.26 -15.99
N VAL A 137 0.61 17.52 -16.16
CA VAL A 137 -0.74 17.97 -15.77
C VAL A 137 -1.08 17.52 -14.36
N LEU A 138 -0.64 16.33 -13.95
CA LEU A 138 -1.01 15.75 -12.65
C LEU A 138 -0.10 16.20 -11.51
N ALA A 139 1.19 16.43 -11.76
CA ALA A 139 2.13 16.81 -10.71
C ALA A 139 1.67 18.05 -9.90
N PRO A 140 1.13 19.12 -10.52
CA PRO A 140 0.64 20.29 -9.77
C PRO A 140 -0.58 20.01 -8.87
N LEU A 141 -1.23 18.85 -9.01
CA LEU A 141 -2.38 18.47 -8.18
C LEU A 141 -1.95 17.82 -6.86
N PHE A 142 -0.65 17.56 -6.68
CA PHE A 142 -0.05 17.02 -5.47
C PHE A 142 0.72 18.12 -4.73
N PRO A 143 0.77 18.09 -3.38
CA PRO A 143 1.61 19.00 -2.61
C PRO A 143 3.10 18.65 -2.76
N ASP A 144 3.97 19.61 -2.52
CA ASP A 144 5.44 19.45 -2.60
C ASP A 144 5.99 18.35 -1.67
N SER A 145 5.23 17.99 -0.64
CA SER A 145 5.57 16.90 0.28
C SER A 145 5.36 15.49 -0.30
N THR A 146 4.68 15.38 -1.45
CA THR A 146 4.49 14.09 -2.14
C THR A 146 5.71 13.76 -2.99
N GLU A 147 6.33 12.62 -2.76
CA GLU A 147 7.38 12.10 -3.63
C GLU A 147 6.78 11.67 -4.97
N LEU A 148 7.15 12.36 -6.05
CA LEU A 148 6.69 12.04 -7.40
C LEU A 148 7.69 11.13 -8.10
N ILE A 149 7.22 9.95 -8.51
CA ILE A 149 7.99 8.96 -9.27
C ILE A 149 7.44 8.95 -10.69
N ILE A 150 8.28 9.33 -11.65
CA ILE A 150 7.90 9.37 -13.05
C ILE A 150 8.41 8.11 -13.75
N VAL A 151 7.48 7.37 -14.34
CA VAL A 151 7.81 6.13 -15.08
C VAL A 151 7.52 6.29 -16.58
N PRO A 152 8.20 5.55 -17.46
CA PRO A 152 7.91 5.55 -18.90
C PRO A 152 6.45 5.22 -19.19
N ASP A 153 5.91 5.76 -20.27
CA ASP A 153 4.56 5.40 -20.72
C ASP A 153 4.48 3.91 -21.06
N GLY A 154 3.38 3.29 -20.68
CA GLY A 154 3.18 1.85 -20.85
C GLY A 154 3.80 0.99 -19.74
N THR A 155 4.36 1.59 -18.69
CA THR A 155 4.83 0.84 -17.52
C THR A 155 3.67 0.23 -16.76
N ALA A 156 3.75 -1.07 -16.49
CA ALA A 156 2.83 -1.77 -15.59
C ALA A 156 3.36 -1.69 -14.15
N VAL A 157 2.53 -1.25 -13.22
CA VAL A 157 2.84 -1.29 -11.79
C VAL A 157 2.34 -2.61 -11.22
N VAL A 158 3.27 -3.41 -10.70
CA VAL A 158 3.02 -4.66 -10.00
C VAL A 158 3.01 -4.33 -8.50
N GLU A 159 1.86 -4.49 -7.86
CA GLU A 159 1.65 -4.06 -6.46
C GLU A 159 2.16 -5.08 -5.44
N ASP A 160 2.31 -6.33 -5.85
CA ASP A 160 2.82 -7.45 -5.04
C ASP A 160 4.21 -7.89 -5.55
N ASP A 161 4.72 -8.98 -5.00
CA ASP A 161 5.96 -9.60 -5.49
C ASP A 161 5.79 -10.10 -6.93
N LEU A 162 6.87 -10.05 -7.69
CA LEU A 162 6.92 -10.50 -9.08
C LEU A 162 7.81 -11.72 -9.22
N GLU A 163 7.28 -12.82 -9.74
CA GLU A 163 8.08 -13.89 -10.32
C GLU A 163 8.15 -13.67 -11.84
N LEU A 164 9.37 -13.54 -12.39
CA LEU A 164 9.57 -13.33 -13.83
C LEU A 164 9.34 -14.64 -14.58
N THR A 165 8.21 -14.71 -15.25
CA THR A 165 7.80 -15.86 -16.06
C THR A 165 7.28 -15.38 -17.42
N ALA A 166 7.14 -16.27 -18.39
CA ALA A 166 6.49 -15.94 -19.66
C ALA A 166 5.03 -15.45 -19.47
N SER A 167 4.35 -15.91 -18.41
CA SER A 167 3.01 -15.47 -18.04
C SER A 167 3.01 -14.04 -17.51
N SER A 168 3.91 -13.71 -16.58
CA SER A 168 4.01 -12.37 -16.00
C SER A 168 4.41 -11.35 -17.07
N LEU A 169 5.37 -11.69 -17.94
CA LEU A 169 5.79 -10.80 -19.03
C LEU A 169 4.66 -10.58 -20.06
N ARG A 170 3.87 -11.62 -20.38
CA ARG A 170 2.69 -11.46 -21.24
C ARG A 170 1.61 -10.59 -20.59
N ARG A 171 1.45 -10.68 -19.29
CA ARG A 171 0.43 -9.92 -18.54
C ARG A 171 0.80 -8.45 -18.36
N TYR A 172 2.05 -8.19 -18.03
CA TYR A 172 2.50 -6.86 -17.61
C TYR A 172 3.31 -6.13 -18.69
N GLY A 173 3.81 -6.82 -19.71
CA GLY A 173 4.66 -6.23 -20.76
C GLY A 173 6.13 -6.16 -20.34
N THR A 174 6.89 -5.32 -21.07
CA THR A 174 8.36 -5.21 -20.97
C THR A 174 8.82 -4.03 -20.12
N ARG A 175 7.90 -3.22 -19.59
CA ARG A 175 8.17 -2.08 -18.71
C ARG A 175 7.46 -2.30 -17.38
N LEU A 176 8.25 -2.55 -16.33
CA LEU A 176 7.76 -3.03 -15.05
C LEU A 176 8.22 -2.13 -13.91
N TYR A 177 7.30 -1.72 -13.07
CA TYR A 177 7.56 -1.08 -11.78
C TYR A 177 7.01 -1.99 -10.69
N VAL A 178 7.88 -2.67 -9.94
CA VAL A 178 7.51 -3.65 -8.92
C VAL A 178 7.60 -3.03 -7.55
N LEU A 179 6.49 -3.05 -6.81
CA LEU A 179 6.38 -2.48 -5.46
C LEU A 179 6.76 -3.47 -4.35
N GLY A 180 6.96 -4.73 -4.69
CA GLY A 180 7.43 -5.80 -3.82
C GLY A 180 8.83 -6.27 -4.22
N ASP A 181 9.09 -7.53 -3.94
CA ASP A 181 10.30 -8.23 -4.33
C ASP A 181 10.16 -8.82 -5.74
N ALA A 182 11.29 -9.10 -6.40
CA ALA A 182 11.30 -9.77 -7.69
C ALA A 182 12.15 -11.04 -7.62
N VAL A 183 11.60 -12.15 -8.11
CA VAL A 183 12.30 -13.42 -8.27
C VAL A 183 12.49 -13.70 -9.75
N ILE A 184 13.73 -13.96 -10.16
CA ILE A 184 14.11 -14.26 -11.53
C ILE A 184 14.66 -15.68 -11.57
N PRO A 185 13.83 -16.70 -11.89
CA PRO A 185 14.25 -18.10 -11.96
C PRO A 185 15.29 -18.35 -13.07
N ALA A 186 16.10 -19.37 -12.92
CA ALA A 186 17.17 -19.73 -13.89
C ALA A 186 16.62 -19.96 -15.32
N GLU A 187 15.43 -20.50 -15.44
CA GLU A 187 14.73 -20.72 -16.71
C GLU A 187 14.24 -19.44 -17.39
N SER A 188 14.31 -18.30 -16.71
CA SER A 188 13.83 -17.01 -17.22
C SER A 188 14.91 -16.21 -17.97
N ALA A 189 16.07 -16.80 -18.28
CA ALA A 189 17.17 -16.14 -18.96
C ALA A 189 16.74 -15.39 -20.24
N ASP A 190 15.97 -16.07 -21.10
CA ASP A 190 15.51 -15.50 -22.37
C ASP A 190 14.44 -14.40 -22.18
N LEU A 191 13.86 -14.30 -20.98
CA LEU A 191 12.83 -13.31 -20.66
C LEU A 191 13.41 -11.96 -20.22
N LEU A 192 14.72 -11.89 -19.92
CA LEU A 192 15.39 -10.64 -19.55
C LEU A 192 15.65 -9.76 -20.77
N ALA A 193 16.00 -10.34 -21.90
CA ALA A 193 16.35 -9.60 -23.11
C ALA A 193 15.28 -8.62 -23.63
N PRO A 194 13.97 -8.94 -23.61
CA PRO A 194 12.94 -8.02 -24.03
C PRO A 194 12.57 -6.94 -23.01
N ILE A 195 13.07 -7.00 -21.77
CA ILE A 195 12.74 -6.00 -20.74
C ILE A 195 13.42 -4.67 -21.07
N GLU A 196 12.62 -3.62 -21.20
CA GLU A 196 13.07 -2.27 -21.52
C GLU A 196 13.27 -1.40 -20.29
N PHE A 197 12.40 -1.57 -19.28
CA PHE A 197 12.40 -0.84 -18.03
C PHE A 197 12.04 -1.79 -16.89
N LEU A 198 12.86 -1.81 -15.86
CA LEU A 198 12.58 -2.56 -14.62
C LEU A 198 13.01 -1.75 -13.41
N HIS A 199 12.03 -1.38 -12.59
CA HIS A 199 12.28 -0.81 -11.27
C HIS A 199 11.70 -1.75 -10.22
N VAL A 200 12.53 -2.18 -9.26
CA VAL A 200 12.10 -3.04 -8.14
C VAL A 200 12.39 -2.31 -6.83
N THR A 201 11.35 -2.02 -6.06
CA THR A 201 11.53 -1.31 -4.78
C THR A 201 11.99 -2.20 -3.64
N GLY A 202 11.76 -3.51 -3.76
CA GLY A 202 12.22 -4.54 -2.83
C GLY A 202 13.55 -5.17 -3.22
N GLU A 203 13.74 -6.41 -2.81
CA GLU A 203 14.92 -7.21 -3.16
C GLU A 203 14.70 -7.94 -4.49
N VAL A 204 15.79 -8.19 -5.22
CA VAL A 204 15.78 -9.02 -6.44
C VAL A 204 16.56 -10.28 -6.15
N GLU A 205 15.89 -11.43 -6.25
CA GLU A 205 16.51 -12.75 -6.12
C GLU A 205 16.75 -13.34 -7.53
N LEU A 206 18.00 -13.67 -7.84
CA LEU A 206 18.39 -14.26 -9.12
C LEU A 206 19.60 -15.18 -8.98
N PRO A 207 19.77 -16.19 -9.86
CA PRO A 207 20.99 -17.00 -9.94
C PRO A 207 22.19 -16.17 -10.46
N ASP A 208 23.40 -16.46 -9.97
CA ASP A 208 24.64 -15.80 -10.42
C ASP A 208 24.81 -15.82 -11.95
N ALA A 209 24.37 -16.90 -12.60
CA ALA A 209 24.42 -17.03 -14.05
C ALA A 209 23.62 -15.99 -14.84
N LEU A 210 22.62 -15.38 -14.22
CA LEU A 210 21.75 -14.38 -14.86
C LEU A 210 22.15 -12.94 -14.54
N GLU A 211 23.10 -12.72 -13.65
CA GLU A 211 23.50 -11.39 -13.19
C GLU A 211 23.89 -10.47 -14.36
N ALA A 212 24.72 -10.94 -15.28
CA ALA A 212 25.15 -10.15 -16.43
C ALA A 212 23.98 -9.77 -17.37
N ALA A 213 23.03 -10.68 -17.58
CA ALA A 213 21.84 -10.42 -18.40
C ALA A 213 20.87 -9.46 -17.69
N PHE A 214 20.74 -9.57 -16.38
CA PHE A 214 19.94 -8.69 -15.57
C PHE A 214 20.45 -7.24 -15.60
N PHE A 215 21.75 -7.04 -15.37
CA PHE A 215 22.36 -5.70 -15.45
C PHE A 215 22.51 -5.14 -16.87
N ALA A 216 22.21 -5.94 -17.91
CA ALA A 216 22.11 -5.47 -19.28
C ALA A 216 20.75 -4.84 -19.64
N ILE A 217 19.76 -4.88 -18.73
CA ILE A 217 18.46 -4.20 -18.92
C ILE A 217 18.72 -2.69 -19.09
N PRO A 218 18.17 -2.06 -20.16
CA PRO A 218 18.51 -0.67 -20.50
C PRO A 218 18.21 0.36 -19.41
N GLU A 219 17.03 0.26 -18.79
CA GLU A 219 16.60 1.13 -17.70
C GLU A 219 16.31 0.26 -16.47
N LEU A 220 17.35 0.01 -15.67
CA LEU A 220 17.28 -0.82 -14.47
C LEU A 220 17.49 0.02 -13.22
N GLU A 221 16.56 -0.09 -12.29
CA GLU A 221 16.70 0.40 -10.92
C GLU A 221 16.20 -0.67 -9.95
N CYS A 222 17.03 -1.07 -9.01
CA CYS A 222 16.65 -2.02 -7.97
C CYS A 222 17.36 -1.69 -6.66
N GLY A 223 16.78 -2.18 -5.58
CA GLY A 223 17.38 -2.08 -4.26
C GLY A 223 18.55 -3.06 -4.12
N LYS A 224 18.34 -4.13 -3.38
CA LYS A 224 19.35 -5.16 -3.12
C LYS A 224 19.16 -6.34 -4.06
N VAL A 225 20.25 -6.82 -4.64
CA VAL A 225 20.30 -8.09 -5.38
C VAL A 225 20.81 -9.20 -4.44
N VAL A 226 20.09 -10.31 -4.41
CA VAL A 226 20.39 -11.49 -3.61
C VAL A 226 20.58 -12.67 -4.55
N HIS A 227 21.69 -13.41 -4.38
CA HIS A 227 21.99 -14.57 -5.19
C HIS A 227 21.40 -15.84 -4.56
N GLU A 228 20.69 -16.63 -5.34
CA GLU A 228 20.02 -17.86 -4.89
C GLU A 228 21.02 -18.85 -4.25
N ASP A 229 22.25 -18.89 -4.75
CA ASP A 229 23.31 -19.77 -4.25
C ASP A 229 23.88 -19.35 -2.87
N ALA A 230 23.61 -18.11 -2.43
CA ALA A 230 24.04 -17.59 -1.13
C ALA A 230 23.05 -17.87 0.01
N LEU A 231 21.85 -18.31 -0.30
CA LEU A 231 20.85 -18.65 0.71
C LEU A 231 21.02 -20.10 1.16
N PRO A 232 21.14 -20.39 2.47
CA PRO A 232 20.99 -21.77 2.93
C PRO A 232 19.61 -22.24 2.49
N LYS A 233 19.52 -23.37 1.78
CA LYS A 233 18.27 -24.00 1.32
C LYS A 233 17.33 -24.26 2.50
N LEU A 234 16.70 -23.23 3.00
CA LEU A 234 15.51 -23.35 3.81
C LEU A 234 14.41 -23.78 2.85
N THR A 235 14.22 -25.10 2.76
CA THR A 235 13.06 -25.68 2.11
C THR A 235 11.83 -24.91 2.56
N ARG A 236 11.27 -24.07 1.68
CA ARG A 236 9.87 -23.63 1.79
C ARG A 236 9.02 -24.90 1.68
N ALA A 237 8.87 -25.61 2.78
CA ALA A 237 7.81 -26.58 2.91
C ALA A 237 6.52 -25.79 2.72
N LYS A 238 5.85 -25.99 1.57
CA LYS A 238 4.45 -25.63 1.42
C LYS A 238 3.77 -26.17 2.66
N ALA A 239 3.28 -25.30 3.53
CA ALA A 239 2.35 -25.67 4.56
C ALA A 239 1.16 -26.29 3.82
N LYS A 240 1.15 -27.62 3.75
CA LYS A 240 -0.08 -28.36 3.51
C LYS A 240 -0.96 -28.02 4.71
N ASP A 241 -2.17 -27.57 4.42
CA ASP A 241 -3.26 -27.53 5.36
C ASP A 241 -3.43 -28.94 5.92
N GLU A 242 -2.74 -29.23 7.02
CA GLU A 242 -3.09 -30.33 7.91
C GLU A 242 -4.17 -29.77 8.84
N GLU A 243 -5.38 -30.28 8.69
CA GLU A 243 -6.45 -30.05 9.66
C GLU A 243 -5.90 -30.33 11.06
N PRO A 244 -6.12 -29.43 12.04
CA PRO A 244 -5.65 -29.66 13.40
C PRO A 244 -6.36 -30.88 14.00
N ASP A 245 -5.58 -31.84 14.42
CA ASP A 245 -6.04 -32.96 15.19
C ASP A 245 -6.77 -32.42 16.45
N PRO A 246 -8.05 -32.77 16.67
CA PRO A 246 -8.87 -32.19 17.72
C PRO A 246 -8.37 -32.50 19.15
N ASP A 247 -7.37 -33.38 19.32
CA ASP A 247 -6.85 -33.77 20.62
C ASP A 247 -5.49 -33.17 20.99
N THR A 248 -4.93 -32.27 20.18
CA THR A 248 -3.63 -31.62 20.46
C THR A 248 -3.80 -30.20 20.97
N VAL A 249 -3.73 -29.98 22.28
CA VAL A 249 -3.66 -28.66 22.90
C VAL A 249 -2.21 -28.22 22.94
N THR A 250 -1.79 -27.34 22.00
CA THR A 250 -0.47 -26.70 22.02
C THR A 250 -0.52 -25.45 22.90
N LEU A 251 -0.04 -25.58 24.15
CA LEU A 251 0.23 -24.43 25.02
C LEU A 251 1.61 -23.85 24.67
N SER A 252 1.66 -22.71 24.04
CA SER A 252 2.89 -21.89 23.93
C SER A 252 3.19 -21.30 25.31
N GLY A 253 3.96 -22.03 26.11
CA GLY A 253 4.35 -21.63 27.45
C GLY A 253 5.55 -20.70 27.42
N ILE A 254 5.40 -19.52 28.03
CA ILE A 254 6.51 -18.72 28.55
C ILE A 254 7.08 -19.49 29.74
N GLN A 255 8.31 -20.00 29.65
CA GLN A 255 9.05 -20.50 30.82
C GLN A 255 9.52 -19.30 31.65
N LEU A 256 8.89 -19.08 32.77
CA LEU A 256 9.43 -18.27 33.86
C LEU A 256 10.28 -19.22 34.74
N THR A 257 11.58 -19.03 34.75
CA THR A 257 12.49 -19.65 35.76
C THR A 257 12.47 -18.76 36.99
N LEU A 258 12.09 -19.33 38.11
CA LEU A 258 12.24 -18.76 39.45
C LEU A 258 13.71 -18.86 39.91
#